data_e633c7fecaf56723bcd89b336f4998bd
#
_entry.id   e633c7fecaf56723bcd89b336f4998bd
#
_cell.length_a   1.000
_cell.length_b   1.000
_cell.length_c   1.000
_cell.angle_alpha   90.00
_cell.angle_beta   90.00
_cell.angle_gamma   90.00
#
_symmetry.space_group_name_H-M   'P 1'
#
loop_
_entity.id
_entity.type
_entity.pdbx_description
1 polymer ?
#
loop_
_entity_poly.entity_id
_entity_poly.type
_entity_poly.pdbx_seq_one_letter_code
_entity_poly.pdbx_strand_id
1 'polypeptide(L)'
;IEPLVTITHFDCPMHLVREYGAWRNRKLISFYENLCNAIFRRYKGLVKYWLTFNEINMILHAPFMGAGLVFEEGENEMQAKYLAAHHELVASAEATRIAREIDPENQVGCMLAAGQTYPYSCNPADVWKAQEKDRENYFFIDVQARGEYPAYAEKFFEREGIVLNMTEEDRRLLKEHTVDFISFSYYSSRCASADASIDKTEGNVFATLKNPYLKASEWGWQIDPLGLRITMNVLYDRYQKPLFIVENGLGAVDYPDEKGYVEDDYRI
;
A
#
# COMPACT_ATOMS: atom_id res chain seq x y z
N ILE A 1 -20.57 -16.19 6.20
CA ILE A 1 -19.38 -15.32 6.20
C ILE A 1 -18.84 -15.30 4.79
N GLU A 2 -18.66 -14.13 4.23
CA GLU A 2 -18.03 -13.92 2.92
C GLU A 2 -16.53 -13.73 3.12
N PRO A 3 -15.66 -14.55 2.53
CA PRO A 3 -14.22 -14.37 2.67
C PRO A 3 -13.69 -13.29 1.73
N LEU A 4 -12.73 -12.49 2.22
CA LEU A 4 -11.85 -11.64 1.43
C LEU A 4 -10.43 -12.13 1.66
N VAL A 5 -9.73 -12.52 0.59
CA VAL A 5 -8.42 -13.17 0.68
C VAL A 5 -7.33 -12.30 0.07
N THR A 6 -6.28 -12.06 0.85
CA THR A 6 -5.05 -11.41 0.35
C THR A 6 -4.10 -12.47 -0.18
N ILE A 7 -3.67 -12.35 -1.44
CA ILE A 7 -2.83 -13.35 -2.12
C ILE A 7 -1.41 -13.31 -1.56
N THR A 8 -0.84 -12.13 -1.37
CA THR A 8 0.49 -11.92 -0.79
C THR A 8 0.41 -10.90 0.34
N HIS A 9 0.85 -11.31 1.55
CA HIS A 9 0.83 -10.48 2.75
C HIS A 9 2.21 -10.48 3.41
N PHE A 10 3.20 -9.81 2.76
CA PHE A 10 4.59 -9.69 3.22
C PHE A 10 5.37 -11.02 3.29
N ASP A 11 4.99 -12.00 2.50
CA ASP A 11 5.43 -13.39 2.58
C ASP A 11 6.24 -13.85 1.35
N CYS A 12 7.09 -12.99 0.81
CA CYS A 12 7.96 -13.36 -0.31
C CYS A 12 8.86 -14.57 0.07
N PRO A 13 8.74 -15.71 -0.63
CA PRO A 13 9.53 -16.90 -0.31
C PRO A 13 11.04 -16.62 -0.36
N MET A 14 11.78 -17.01 0.67
CA MET A 14 13.24 -16.78 0.78
C MET A 14 14.04 -17.35 -0.39
N HIS A 15 13.56 -18.41 -1.04
CA HIS A 15 14.16 -18.92 -2.28
C HIS A 15 14.14 -17.87 -3.38
N LEU A 16 13.00 -17.16 -3.57
CA LEU A 16 12.88 -16.11 -4.57
C LEU A 16 13.75 -14.89 -4.24
N VAL A 17 13.93 -14.61 -2.96
CA VAL A 17 14.86 -13.56 -2.51
C VAL A 17 16.31 -13.91 -2.90
N ARG A 18 16.76 -15.14 -2.59
CA ARG A 18 18.15 -15.57 -2.77
C ARG A 18 18.53 -15.82 -4.21
N GLU A 19 17.66 -16.48 -4.98
CA GLU A 19 17.97 -16.94 -6.35
C GLU A 19 17.60 -15.91 -7.42
N TYR A 20 16.63 -15.05 -7.14
CA TYR A 20 16.10 -14.11 -8.14
C TYR A 20 16.22 -12.62 -7.73
N GLY A 21 16.62 -12.33 -6.50
CA GLY A 21 16.64 -10.96 -5.97
C GLY A 21 15.24 -10.39 -5.73
N ALA A 22 14.27 -11.27 -5.49
CA ALA A 22 12.87 -10.94 -5.23
C ALA A 22 12.21 -10.11 -6.35
N TRP A 23 11.29 -9.20 -6.01
CA TRP A 23 10.49 -8.44 -6.98
C TRP A 23 11.27 -7.50 -7.89
N ARG A 24 12.57 -7.27 -7.68
CA ARG A 24 13.40 -6.60 -8.70
C ARG A 24 13.54 -7.40 -10.00
N ASN A 25 13.27 -8.71 -9.94
CA ASN A 25 13.36 -9.61 -11.10
C ASN A 25 11.99 -9.83 -11.73
N ARG A 26 11.86 -9.47 -12.98
CA ARG A 26 10.62 -9.60 -13.77
C ARG A 26 10.05 -11.02 -13.80
N LYS A 27 10.88 -12.06 -13.60
CA LYS A 27 10.40 -13.46 -13.55
C LYS A 27 9.37 -13.71 -12.44
N LEU A 28 9.37 -12.91 -11.38
CA LEU A 28 8.38 -13.05 -10.32
C LEU A 28 6.96 -12.82 -10.80
N ILE A 29 6.75 -12.03 -11.86
CA ILE A 29 5.43 -11.86 -12.47
C ILE A 29 4.88 -13.22 -12.90
N SER A 30 5.67 -14.02 -13.65
CA SER A 30 5.22 -15.34 -14.11
C SER A 30 5.04 -16.36 -12.97
N PHE A 31 5.84 -16.28 -11.91
CA PHE A 31 5.65 -17.12 -10.73
C PHE A 31 4.36 -16.78 -10.00
N TYR A 32 4.07 -15.48 -9.88
CA TYR A 32 2.83 -14.99 -9.29
C TYR A 32 1.60 -15.35 -10.13
N GLU A 33 1.67 -15.27 -11.47
CA GLU A 33 0.64 -15.77 -12.38
C GLU A 33 0.31 -17.24 -12.12
N ASN A 34 1.34 -18.10 -11.95
CA ASN A 34 1.16 -19.52 -11.69
C ASN A 34 0.42 -19.72 -10.34
N LEU A 35 0.81 -18.98 -9.30
CA LEU A 35 0.12 -19.00 -8.01
C LEU A 35 -1.34 -18.55 -8.18
N CYS A 36 -1.60 -17.43 -8.83
CA CYS A 36 -2.94 -16.89 -9.07
C CYS A 36 -3.84 -17.89 -9.83
N ASN A 37 -3.31 -18.50 -10.91
CA ASN A 37 -4.03 -19.54 -11.63
C ASN A 37 -4.43 -20.72 -10.73
N ALA A 38 -3.52 -21.17 -9.86
CA ALA A 38 -3.78 -22.29 -8.97
C ALA A 38 -4.86 -21.96 -7.93
N ILE A 39 -4.73 -20.79 -7.25
CA ILE A 39 -5.66 -20.43 -6.17
C ILE A 39 -7.04 -20.03 -6.70
N PHE A 40 -7.14 -19.25 -7.79
CA PHE A 40 -8.43 -18.87 -8.34
C PHE A 40 -9.23 -20.08 -8.84
N ARG A 41 -8.57 -21.07 -9.47
CA ARG A 41 -9.20 -22.34 -9.87
C ARG A 41 -9.63 -23.16 -8.65
N ARG A 42 -8.74 -23.26 -7.63
CA ARG A 42 -8.98 -24.05 -6.43
C ARG A 42 -10.16 -23.55 -5.60
N TYR A 43 -10.31 -22.22 -5.52
CA TYR A 43 -11.30 -21.55 -4.69
C TYR A 43 -12.47 -20.95 -5.48
N LYS A 44 -12.62 -21.30 -6.76
CA LYS A 44 -13.75 -20.86 -7.59
C LYS A 44 -15.09 -21.16 -6.92
N GLY A 45 -15.94 -20.13 -6.81
CA GLY A 45 -17.24 -20.22 -6.15
C GLY A 45 -17.21 -20.27 -4.62
N LEU A 46 -16.00 -20.28 -4.01
CA LEU A 46 -15.82 -20.22 -2.55
C LEU A 46 -15.31 -18.86 -2.08
N VAL A 47 -14.50 -18.20 -2.87
CA VAL A 47 -13.94 -16.86 -2.58
C VAL A 47 -14.26 -15.96 -3.76
N LYS A 48 -14.89 -14.84 -3.49
CA LYS A 48 -15.27 -13.84 -4.48
C LYS A 48 -14.37 -12.60 -4.43
N TYR A 49 -13.90 -12.22 -3.23
CA TYR A 49 -13.14 -10.99 -3.02
C TYR A 49 -11.66 -11.30 -2.76
N TRP A 50 -10.80 -10.62 -3.54
CA TRP A 50 -9.37 -10.85 -3.54
C TRP A 50 -8.60 -9.55 -3.44
N LEU A 51 -7.49 -9.56 -2.70
CA LEU A 51 -6.47 -8.50 -2.69
C LEU A 51 -5.16 -9.07 -3.22
N THR A 52 -4.48 -8.34 -4.08
CA THR A 52 -3.26 -8.85 -4.71
C THR A 52 -2.05 -8.76 -3.79
N PHE A 53 -1.74 -7.58 -3.29
CA PHE A 53 -0.63 -7.31 -2.38
C PHE A 53 -1.11 -6.50 -1.19
N ASN A 54 -0.75 -6.96 0.01
CA ASN A 54 -1.01 -6.19 1.23
C ASN A 54 -0.15 -4.94 1.25
N GLU A 55 -0.76 -3.79 1.56
CA GLU A 55 -0.06 -2.52 1.76
C GLU A 55 1.07 -2.29 0.75
N ILE A 56 0.77 -2.36 -0.55
CA ILE A 56 1.77 -2.35 -1.64
C ILE A 56 2.75 -1.15 -1.56
N ASN A 57 2.33 -0.02 -0.97
CA ASN A 57 3.18 1.14 -0.75
C ASN A 57 4.24 0.93 0.34
N MET A 58 4.16 -0.16 1.13
CA MET A 58 5.19 -0.50 2.12
C MET A 58 6.55 -0.81 1.51
N ILE A 59 6.62 -1.12 0.23
CA ILE A 59 7.88 -1.28 -0.50
C ILE A 59 8.83 -0.07 -0.36
N LEU A 60 8.29 1.14 -0.20
CA LEU A 60 9.08 2.35 -0.01
C LEU A 60 9.68 2.47 1.40
N HIS A 61 9.01 1.91 2.41
CA HIS A 61 9.32 2.09 3.83
C HIS A 61 9.95 0.85 4.48
N ALA A 62 9.47 -0.33 4.10
CA ALA A 62 9.96 -1.62 4.57
C ALA A 62 10.18 -2.56 3.36
N PRO A 63 11.19 -2.29 2.52
CA PRO A 63 11.38 -2.92 1.20
C PRO A 63 11.56 -4.44 1.27
N PHE A 64 12.14 -4.96 2.34
CA PHE A 64 12.22 -6.41 2.54
C PHE A 64 10.84 -7.04 2.79
N MET A 65 10.04 -6.43 3.65
CA MET A 65 8.66 -6.89 3.90
C MET A 65 7.79 -6.73 2.66
N GLY A 66 7.81 -5.54 2.04
CA GLY A 66 6.94 -5.21 0.90
C GLY A 66 7.26 -6.03 -0.34
N ALA A 67 8.54 -6.25 -0.66
CA ALA A 67 8.94 -6.84 -1.95
C ALA A 67 10.15 -7.78 -1.86
N GLY A 68 10.56 -8.23 -0.68
CA GLY A 68 11.72 -9.11 -0.50
C GLY A 68 13.06 -8.49 -0.85
N LEU A 69 13.17 -7.16 -0.90
CA LEU A 69 14.38 -6.47 -1.36
C LEU A 69 15.47 -6.48 -0.29
N VAL A 70 16.65 -6.93 -0.68
CA VAL A 70 17.89 -6.82 0.08
C VAL A 70 18.86 -6.02 -0.77
N PHE A 71 19.40 -4.93 -0.24
CA PHE A 71 20.28 -4.04 -0.98
C PHE A 71 21.75 -4.37 -0.77
N GLU A 72 22.55 -4.16 -1.81
CA GLU A 72 24.00 -4.24 -1.75
C GLU A 72 24.59 -2.86 -1.45
N GLU A 73 25.85 -2.81 -1.00
CA GLU A 73 26.54 -1.57 -0.73
C GLU A 73 26.68 -0.74 -2.02
N GLY A 74 26.21 0.50 -1.98
CA GLY A 74 26.26 1.42 -3.14
C GLY A 74 25.14 1.22 -4.16
N GLU A 75 24.20 0.30 -3.94
CA GLU A 75 23.04 0.14 -4.82
C GLU A 75 22.12 1.38 -4.74
N ASN A 76 21.53 1.75 -5.88
CA ASN A 76 20.47 2.75 -5.91
C ASN A 76 19.15 2.12 -5.42
N GLU A 77 18.90 2.24 -4.11
CA GLU A 77 17.71 1.67 -3.48
C GLU A 77 16.41 2.20 -4.09
N MET A 78 16.36 3.49 -4.48
CA MET A 78 15.16 4.09 -5.05
C MET A 78 14.82 3.46 -6.40
N GLN A 79 15.83 3.27 -7.25
CA GLN A 79 15.70 2.54 -8.52
C GLN A 79 15.17 1.12 -8.28
N ALA A 80 15.73 0.39 -7.32
CA ALA A 80 15.31 -0.99 -7.03
C ALA A 80 13.89 -1.06 -6.48
N LYS A 81 13.50 -0.15 -5.57
CA LYS A 81 12.14 -0.08 -5.01
C LYS A 81 11.08 0.18 -6.09
N TYR A 82 11.29 1.17 -6.96
CA TYR A 82 10.30 1.48 -7.99
C TYR A 82 10.27 0.45 -9.14
N LEU A 83 11.40 -0.18 -9.46
CA LEU A 83 11.41 -1.30 -10.40
C LEU A 83 10.63 -2.50 -9.86
N ALA A 84 10.83 -2.86 -8.59
CA ALA A 84 10.08 -3.92 -7.92
C ALA A 84 8.59 -3.56 -7.83
N ALA A 85 8.26 -2.32 -7.46
CA ALA A 85 6.89 -1.83 -7.46
C ALA A 85 6.23 -1.95 -8.85
N HIS A 86 6.96 -1.64 -9.93
CA HIS A 86 6.45 -1.83 -11.30
C HIS A 86 6.10 -3.30 -11.56
N HIS A 87 6.95 -4.23 -11.17
CA HIS A 87 6.68 -5.66 -11.36
C HIS A 87 5.48 -6.15 -10.52
N GLU A 88 5.31 -5.66 -9.29
CA GLU A 88 4.12 -5.97 -8.48
C GLU A 88 2.84 -5.36 -9.07
N LEU A 89 2.90 -4.15 -9.61
CA LEU A 89 1.75 -3.51 -10.28
C LEU A 89 1.33 -4.29 -11.54
N VAL A 90 2.29 -4.73 -12.35
CA VAL A 90 2.03 -5.60 -13.52
C VAL A 90 1.47 -6.95 -13.07
N ALA A 91 2.04 -7.57 -12.05
CA ALA A 91 1.54 -8.83 -11.49
C ALA A 91 0.12 -8.70 -10.90
N SER A 92 -0.20 -7.54 -10.31
CA SER A 92 -1.56 -7.24 -9.83
C SER A 92 -2.58 -7.15 -10.98
N ALA A 93 -2.20 -6.54 -12.10
CA ALA A 93 -3.04 -6.47 -13.30
C ALA A 93 -3.24 -7.86 -13.92
N GLU A 94 -2.17 -8.69 -13.99
CA GLU A 94 -2.26 -10.09 -14.42
C GLU A 94 -3.18 -10.91 -13.52
N ALA A 95 -3.04 -10.78 -12.20
CA ALA A 95 -3.92 -11.45 -11.27
C ALA A 95 -5.39 -11.06 -11.49
N THR A 96 -5.65 -9.77 -11.74
CA THR A 96 -7.00 -9.27 -12.03
C THR A 96 -7.57 -9.87 -13.33
N ARG A 97 -6.75 -9.96 -14.39
CA ARG A 97 -7.11 -10.63 -15.64
C ARG A 97 -7.48 -12.09 -15.41
N ILE A 98 -6.57 -12.84 -14.77
CA ILE A 98 -6.74 -14.27 -14.50
C ILE A 98 -7.97 -14.55 -13.64
N ALA A 99 -8.18 -13.73 -12.58
CA ALA A 99 -9.35 -13.85 -11.71
C ALA A 99 -10.65 -13.79 -12.50
N ARG A 100 -10.80 -12.79 -13.39
CA ARG A 100 -12.00 -12.59 -14.23
C ARG A 100 -12.18 -13.64 -15.29
N GLU A 101 -11.10 -14.15 -15.89
CA GLU A 101 -11.14 -15.26 -16.86
C GLU A 101 -11.60 -16.57 -16.24
N ILE A 102 -11.18 -16.84 -14.99
CA ILE A 102 -11.55 -18.07 -14.28
C ILE A 102 -12.97 -17.99 -13.74
N ASP A 103 -13.35 -16.85 -13.17
CA ASP A 103 -14.69 -16.58 -12.65
C ASP A 103 -15.02 -15.08 -12.80
N PRO A 104 -15.96 -14.71 -13.68
CA PRO A 104 -16.38 -13.32 -13.88
C PRO A 104 -16.99 -12.65 -12.62
N GLU A 105 -17.40 -13.43 -11.62
CA GLU A 105 -17.91 -12.91 -10.35
C GLU A 105 -16.80 -12.47 -9.39
N ASN A 106 -15.54 -12.82 -9.66
CA ASN A 106 -14.41 -12.38 -8.87
C ASN A 106 -14.26 -10.87 -8.89
N GLN A 107 -14.05 -10.30 -7.70
CA GLN A 107 -13.78 -8.89 -7.49
C GLN A 107 -12.36 -8.74 -6.91
N VAL A 108 -11.53 -7.96 -7.57
CA VAL A 108 -10.13 -7.77 -7.16
C VAL A 108 -9.91 -6.33 -6.71
N GLY A 109 -9.38 -6.16 -5.50
CA GLY A 109 -9.03 -4.87 -4.93
C GLY A 109 -7.53 -4.66 -4.80
N CYS A 110 -7.13 -3.39 -4.72
CA CYS A 110 -5.81 -3.01 -4.21
C CYS A 110 -5.84 -2.88 -2.69
N MET A 111 -4.69 -2.85 -2.04
CA MET A 111 -4.60 -2.61 -0.60
C MET A 111 -3.47 -1.63 -0.28
N LEU A 112 -3.83 -0.53 0.39
CA LEU A 112 -2.96 0.61 0.70
C LEU A 112 -2.79 0.75 2.21
N ALA A 113 -1.58 0.94 2.69
CA ALA A 113 -1.34 1.53 4.02
C ALA A 113 -1.72 3.01 3.95
N ALA A 114 -2.97 3.33 4.28
CA ALA A 114 -3.52 4.67 4.12
C ALA A 114 -3.26 5.57 5.34
N GLY A 115 -3.64 6.82 5.20
CA GLY A 115 -3.53 7.89 6.16
C GLY A 115 -3.18 9.19 5.43
N GLN A 116 -4.10 10.16 5.50
CA GLN A 116 -3.87 11.46 4.89
C GLN A 116 -2.67 12.16 5.53
N THR A 117 -1.82 12.78 4.74
CA THR A 117 -0.73 13.60 5.25
C THR A 117 -1.19 15.05 5.42
N TYR A 118 -1.26 15.50 6.67
CA TYR A 118 -1.56 16.91 6.96
C TYR A 118 -0.32 17.78 6.83
N PRO A 119 -0.41 19.00 6.32
CA PRO A 119 0.65 19.98 6.49
C PRO A 119 0.76 20.36 7.97
N TYR A 120 1.98 20.47 8.50
CA TYR A 120 2.19 20.88 9.91
C TYR A 120 1.66 22.29 10.18
N SER A 121 1.74 23.16 9.19
CA SER A 121 1.20 24.51 9.24
C SER A 121 0.60 24.94 7.90
N CYS A 122 -0.03 26.10 7.86
CA CYS A 122 -0.51 26.72 6.60
C CYS A 122 0.62 27.34 5.75
N ASN A 123 1.87 27.19 6.13
CA ASN A 123 3.00 27.59 5.31
C ASN A 123 2.96 26.83 3.97
N PRO A 124 3.01 27.53 2.81
CA PRO A 124 2.98 26.88 1.49
C PRO A 124 4.05 25.78 1.32
N ALA A 125 5.23 25.91 1.97
CA ALA A 125 6.25 24.87 1.94
C ALA A 125 5.80 23.58 2.67
N ASP A 126 5.09 23.68 3.80
CA ASP A 126 4.52 22.52 4.50
C ASP A 126 3.40 21.89 3.70
N VAL A 127 2.53 22.70 3.09
CA VAL A 127 1.44 22.23 2.22
C VAL A 127 2.01 21.45 1.02
N TRP A 128 3.06 21.98 0.41
CA TRP A 128 3.73 21.28 -0.69
C TRP A 128 4.37 19.97 -0.23
N LYS A 129 5.02 19.97 0.94
CA LYS A 129 5.64 18.76 1.50
C LYS A 129 4.63 17.66 1.81
N ALA A 130 3.47 18.02 2.36
CA ALA A 130 2.36 17.10 2.57
C ALA A 130 1.84 16.50 1.25
N GLN A 131 1.69 17.33 0.21
CA GLN A 131 1.28 16.87 -1.12
C GLN A 131 2.31 15.92 -1.76
N GLU A 132 3.62 16.18 -1.59
CA GLU A 132 4.67 15.26 -2.06
C GLU A 132 4.53 13.88 -1.39
N LYS A 133 4.32 13.86 -0.07
CA LYS A 133 4.15 12.63 0.70
C LYS A 133 2.88 11.86 0.30
N ASP A 134 1.79 12.54 0.07
CA ASP A 134 0.58 11.91 -0.44
C ASP A 134 0.77 11.32 -1.84
N ARG A 135 1.52 11.99 -2.74
CA ARG A 135 1.85 11.46 -4.07
C ARG A 135 2.71 10.19 -4.00
N GLU A 136 3.72 10.15 -3.12
CA GLU A 136 4.50 8.94 -2.86
C GLU A 136 3.61 7.78 -2.42
N ASN A 137 2.62 8.06 -1.58
CA ASN A 137 1.72 7.08 -1.01
C ASN A 137 0.66 6.59 -2.02
N TYR A 138 0.00 7.52 -2.72
CA TYR A 138 -1.08 7.19 -3.66
C TYR A 138 -0.60 6.67 -5.02
N PHE A 139 0.67 6.82 -5.36
CA PHE A 139 1.27 6.36 -6.61
C PHE A 139 0.81 4.95 -7.01
N PHE A 140 0.89 4.00 -6.08
CA PHE A 140 0.59 2.59 -6.32
C PHE A 140 -0.85 2.36 -6.72
N ILE A 141 -1.78 2.91 -5.95
CA ILE A 141 -3.20 2.74 -6.24
C ILE A 141 -3.68 3.65 -7.37
N ASP A 142 -3.00 4.76 -7.67
CA ASP A 142 -3.24 5.49 -8.91
C ASP A 142 -3.07 4.57 -10.12
N VAL A 143 -1.99 3.76 -10.15
CA VAL A 143 -1.74 2.83 -11.24
C VAL A 143 -2.76 1.69 -11.24
N GLN A 144 -3.01 1.05 -10.09
CA GLN A 144 -3.95 -0.07 -10.00
C GLN A 144 -5.41 0.33 -10.31
N ALA A 145 -5.81 1.56 -9.94
CA ALA A 145 -7.19 2.02 -10.12
C ALA A 145 -7.46 2.70 -11.47
N ARG A 146 -6.45 3.34 -12.08
CA ARG A 146 -6.57 4.09 -13.34
C ARG A 146 -5.95 3.38 -14.53
N GLY A 147 -5.07 2.40 -14.28
CA GLY A 147 -4.39 1.62 -15.30
C GLY A 147 -3.28 2.37 -16.04
N GLU A 148 -2.78 3.45 -15.45
CA GLU A 148 -1.70 4.24 -16.05
C GLU A 148 -0.88 4.97 -14.98
N TYR A 149 0.37 5.25 -15.30
CA TYR A 149 1.24 6.03 -14.43
C TYR A 149 0.81 7.50 -14.44
N PRO A 150 0.61 8.13 -13.27
CA PRO A 150 0.25 9.54 -13.22
C PRO A 150 1.44 10.42 -13.65
N ALA A 151 1.15 11.53 -14.30
CA ALA A 151 2.18 12.45 -14.82
C ALA A 151 3.18 12.93 -13.75
N TYR A 152 2.75 13.06 -12.49
CA TYR A 152 3.67 13.43 -11.40
C TYR A 152 4.70 12.32 -11.12
N ALA A 153 4.35 11.04 -11.32
CA ALA A 153 5.27 9.91 -11.14
C ALA A 153 6.28 9.86 -12.30
N GLU A 154 5.83 10.07 -13.54
CA GLU A 154 6.72 10.13 -14.70
C GLU A 154 7.75 11.25 -14.54
N LYS A 155 7.33 12.44 -14.09
CA LYS A 155 8.23 13.57 -13.81
C LYS A 155 9.18 13.31 -12.64
N PHE A 156 8.74 12.56 -11.63
CA PHE A 156 9.59 12.13 -10.54
C PHE A 156 10.65 11.15 -11.04
N PHE A 157 10.29 10.14 -11.82
CA PHE A 157 11.23 9.17 -12.38
C PHE A 157 12.27 9.82 -13.30
N GLU A 158 11.83 10.76 -14.15
CA GLU A 158 12.73 11.53 -15.01
C GLU A 158 13.77 12.31 -14.17
N ARG A 159 13.34 13.00 -13.11
CA ARG A 159 14.20 13.78 -12.22
C ARG A 159 15.18 12.93 -11.45
N GLU A 160 14.74 11.77 -10.94
CA GLU A 160 15.54 10.87 -10.12
C GLU A 160 16.33 9.83 -10.96
N GLY A 161 16.18 9.85 -12.28
CA GLY A 161 16.83 8.89 -13.18
C GLY A 161 16.37 7.45 -13.01
N ILE A 162 15.09 7.25 -12.59
CA ILE A 162 14.50 5.92 -12.37
C ILE A 162 14.03 5.36 -13.71
N VAL A 163 14.44 4.12 -14.02
CA VAL A 163 14.09 3.41 -15.25
C VAL A 163 13.30 2.14 -14.90
N LEU A 164 12.05 2.06 -15.33
CA LEU A 164 11.16 0.92 -15.04
C LEU A 164 11.26 -0.21 -16.08
N ASN A 165 11.86 0.03 -17.25
CA ASN A 165 11.87 -0.91 -18.38
C ASN A 165 10.46 -1.37 -18.78
N MET A 166 9.48 -0.48 -18.67
CA MET A 166 8.08 -0.75 -18.97
C MET A 166 7.89 -1.05 -20.45
N THR A 167 7.24 -2.18 -20.75
CA THR A 167 6.92 -2.58 -22.13
C THR A 167 5.55 -2.04 -22.56
N GLU A 168 5.25 -2.08 -23.86
CA GLU A 168 3.90 -1.76 -24.36
C GLU A 168 2.86 -2.77 -23.87
N GLU A 169 3.26 -4.02 -23.67
CA GLU A 169 2.40 -5.05 -23.08
C GLU A 169 2.04 -4.71 -21.63
N ASP A 170 3.01 -4.23 -20.83
CA ASP A 170 2.72 -3.77 -19.46
C ASP A 170 1.71 -2.63 -19.46
N ARG A 171 1.87 -1.65 -20.36
CA ARG A 171 0.93 -0.52 -20.49
C ARG A 171 -0.48 -0.98 -20.81
N ARG A 172 -0.59 -1.90 -21.77
CA ARG A 172 -1.86 -2.48 -22.20
C ARG A 172 -2.53 -3.24 -21.04
N LEU A 173 -1.78 -4.10 -20.39
CA LEU A 173 -2.24 -4.92 -19.27
C LEU A 173 -2.75 -4.09 -18.11
N LEU A 174 -1.96 -3.11 -17.68
CA LEU A 174 -2.35 -2.18 -16.61
C LEU A 174 -3.64 -1.45 -16.97
N LYS A 175 -3.77 -0.98 -18.22
CA LYS A 175 -4.94 -0.21 -18.68
C LYS A 175 -6.22 -1.05 -18.74
N GLU A 176 -6.13 -2.30 -19.16
CA GLU A 176 -7.29 -3.18 -19.36
C GLU A 176 -7.75 -3.87 -18.06
N HIS A 177 -6.86 -4.01 -17.06
CA HIS A 177 -7.12 -4.82 -15.88
C HIS A 177 -6.96 -4.05 -14.55
N THR A 178 -7.68 -2.93 -14.45
CA THR A 178 -7.75 -2.15 -13.19
C THR A 178 -8.55 -2.87 -12.11
N VAL A 179 -8.29 -2.54 -10.86
CA VAL A 179 -9.01 -3.09 -9.70
C VAL A 179 -10.47 -2.67 -9.63
N ASP A 180 -11.32 -3.49 -8.99
CA ASP A 180 -12.76 -3.26 -8.86
C ASP A 180 -13.10 -2.33 -7.69
N PHE A 181 -12.34 -2.41 -6.60
CA PHE A 181 -12.53 -1.61 -5.39
C PHE A 181 -11.19 -1.19 -4.78
N ILE A 182 -11.24 -0.17 -3.92
CA ILE A 182 -10.08 0.33 -3.18
C ILE A 182 -10.18 -0.16 -1.75
N SER A 183 -9.23 -0.96 -1.29
CA SER A 183 -9.13 -1.31 0.12
C SER A 183 -7.88 -0.72 0.76
N PHE A 184 -7.95 -0.55 2.06
CA PHE A 184 -6.87 0.09 2.80
C PHE A 184 -6.89 -0.27 4.28
N SER A 185 -5.71 -0.16 4.91
CA SER A 185 -5.55 -0.07 6.35
C SER A 185 -5.58 1.39 6.79
N TYR A 186 -6.16 1.67 7.95
CA TYR A 186 -6.08 2.96 8.60
C TYR A 186 -5.81 2.81 10.09
N TYR A 187 -4.69 3.33 10.55
CA TYR A 187 -4.30 3.33 11.95
C TYR A 187 -4.15 4.76 12.51
N SER A 188 -3.66 5.68 11.69
CA SER A 188 -3.51 7.09 12.02
C SER A 188 -3.30 7.93 10.76
N SER A 189 -3.54 9.24 10.86
CA SER A 189 -3.09 10.21 9.88
C SER A 189 -1.58 10.48 10.02
N ARG A 190 -1.02 11.17 9.04
CA ARG A 190 0.39 11.56 8.99
C ARG A 190 0.52 13.08 9.04
N CYS A 191 1.71 13.58 9.33
CA CYS A 191 2.00 15.00 9.30
C CYS A 191 3.36 15.25 8.61
N ALA A 192 3.46 16.32 7.85
CA ALA A 192 4.69 16.69 7.14
C ALA A 192 4.98 18.20 7.23
N SER A 193 6.26 18.54 7.30
CA SER A 193 6.76 19.91 7.26
C SER A 193 8.01 19.99 6.40
N ALA A 194 8.28 21.18 5.87
CA ALA A 194 9.55 21.53 5.26
C ALA A 194 10.65 21.80 6.31
N ASP A 195 10.26 22.02 7.57
CA ASP A 195 11.18 22.19 8.70
C ASP A 195 11.57 20.81 9.26
N ALA A 196 12.85 20.45 9.09
CA ALA A 196 13.40 19.18 9.56
C ALA A 196 13.63 19.12 11.09
N SER A 197 13.48 20.23 11.81
CA SER A 197 13.69 20.30 13.25
C SER A 197 12.50 19.85 14.09
N ILE A 198 11.34 19.62 13.45
CA ILE A 198 10.11 19.21 14.15
C ILE A 198 10.20 17.77 14.61
N ASP A 199 9.75 17.50 15.83
CA ASP A 199 9.77 16.19 16.47
C ASP A 199 8.95 15.15 15.69
N LYS A 200 9.48 13.92 15.64
CA LYS A 200 8.80 12.77 15.08
C LYS A 200 8.05 11.99 16.14
N THR A 201 7.05 11.22 15.71
CA THR A 201 6.35 10.25 16.57
C THR A 201 7.22 9.01 16.78
N GLU A 202 7.04 8.34 17.92
CA GLU A 202 7.68 7.06 18.21
C GLU A 202 6.89 5.86 17.66
N GLY A 203 5.62 6.05 17.26
CA GLY A 203 4.70 4.95 16.97
C GLY A 203 4.78 4.41 15.55
N ASN A 204 4.40 3.15 15.38
CA ASN A 204 4.25 2.32 14.19
C ASN A 204 5.46 2.34 13.21
N VAL A 205 5.39 1.48 12.18
CA VAL A 205 6.40 1.32 11.12
C VAL A 205 6.73 2.63 10.39
N PHE A 206 5.80 3.58 10.38
CA PHE A 206 6.00 4.92 9.81
C PHE A 206 6.25 5.96 10.91
N ALA A 207 7.49 6.44 11.01
CA ALA A 207 7.74 7.67 11.74
C ALA A 207 7.15 8.85 10.93
N THR A 208 6.23 9.58 11.55
CA THR A 208 5.65 10.82 11.01
C THR A 208 5.99 11.98 11.93
N LEU A 209 5.79 13.22 11.50
CA LEU A 209 5.90 14.35 12.43
C LEU A 209 4.73 14.33 13.41
N LYS A 210 5.01 14.72 14.65
CA LYS A 210 4.00 14.80 15.68
C LYS A 210 3.00 15.92 15.35
N ASN A 211 1.75 15.55 15.15
CA ASN A 211 0.67 16.53 14.98
C ASN A 211 0.30 17.10 16.38
N PRO A 212 0.44 18.41 16.58
CA PRO A 212 0.24 19.03 17.90
C PRO A 212 -1.22 19.02 18.38
N TYR A 213 -2.16 18.73 17.50
CA TYR A 213 -3.60 18.71 17.78
C TYR A 213 -4.14 17.32 18.13
N LEU A 214 -3.32 16.26 18.02
CA LEU A 214 -3.75 14.89 18.26
C LEU A 214 -3.17 14.35 19.57
N LYS A 215 -3.99 13.63 20.31
CA LYS A 215 -3.55 12.80 21.42
C LYS A 215 -2.85 11.55 20.90
N ALA A 216 -2.04 10.91 21.73
CA ALA A 216 -1.42 9.64 21.41
C ALA A 216 -1.69 8.62 22.51
N SER A 217 -1.68 7.34 22.13
CA SER A 217 -1.65 6.21 23.07
C SER A 217 -0.28 6.13 23.76
N GLU A 218 -0.14 5.19 24.72
CA GLU A 218 1.12 4.89 25.41
C GLU A 218 2.21 4.41 24.44
N TRP A 219 1.83 3.88 23.27
CA TRP A 219 2.75 3.48 22.20
C TRP A 219 3.14 4.64 21.29
N GLY A 220 2.66 5.85 21.56
CA GLY A 220 2.92 7.03 20.71
C GLY A 220 2.09 7.08 19.44
N TRP A 221 1.08 6.20 19.27
CA TRP A 221 0.18 6.24 18.12
C TRP A 221 -0.82 7.37 18.27
N GLN A 222 -0.84 8.27 17.30
CA GLN A 222 -1.75 9.41 17.33
C GLN A 222 -3.17 8.98 16.97
N ILE A 223 -4.13 9.45 17.76
CA ILE A 223 -5.55 9.09 17.68
C ILE A 223 -6.25 10.11 16.78
N ASP A 224 -6.70 9.70 15.61
CA ASP A 224 -7.37 10.58 14.65
C ASP A 224 -8.57 9.89 13.98
N PRO A 225 -9.73 9.81 14.63
CA PRO A 225 -10.92 9.23 14.01
C PRO A 225 -11.47 10.08 12.86
N LEU A 226 -11.28 11.41 12.87
CA LEU A 226 -11.67 12.27 11.76
C LEU A 226 -10.79 12.02 10.53
N GLY A 227 -9.52 11.65 10.74
CA GLY A 227 -8.59 11.29 9.67
C GLY A 227 -9.04 10.10 8.85
N LEU A 228 -9.71 9.11 9.46
CA LEU A 228 -10.34 8.01 8.71
C LEU A 228 -11.39 8.53 7.74
N ARG A 229 -12.30 9.40 8.22
CA ARG A 229 -13.33 10.03 7.37
C ARG A 229 -12.71 10.86 6.24
N ILE A 230 -11.67 11.64 6.53
CA ILE A 230 -10.95 12.44 5.53
C ILE A 230 -10.31 11.52 4.48
N THR A 231 -9.61 10.48 4.92
CA THR A 231 -8.97 9.49 4.02
C THR A 231 -10.00 8.83 3.10
N MET A 232 -11.15 8.41 3.63
CA MET A 232 -12.23 7.83 2.82
C MET A 232 -12.75 8.80 1.75
N ASN A 233 -12.99 10.06 2.11
CA ASN A 233 -13.45 11.06 1.15
C ASN A 233 -12.39 11.32 0.06
N VAL A 234 -11.11 11.47 0.44
CA VAL A 234 -10.01 11.66 -0.52
C VAL A 234 -9.91 10.48 -1.48
N LEU A 235 -9.97 9.24 -0.99
CA LEU A 235 -9.91 8.05 -1.83
C LEU A 235 -11.13 7.93 -2.76
N TYR A 236 -12.32 8.21 -2.24
CA TYR A 236 -13.53 8.15 -3.06
C TYR A 236 -13.54 9.23 -4.14
N ASP A 237 -13.24 10.49 -3.79
CA ASP A 237 -13.17 11.60 -4.74
C ASP A 237 -12.12 11.34 -5.84
N ARG A 238 -11.02 10.66 -5.47
CA ARG A 238 -9.91 10.37 -6.39
C ARG A 238 -10.22 9.25 -7.37
N TYR A 239 -10.93 8.19 -6.96
CA TYR A 239 -11.08 6.97 -7.74
C TYR A 239 -12.51 6.63 -8.13
N GLN A 240 -13.53 7.14 -7.43
CA GLN A 240 -14.96 6.85 -7.65
C GLN A 240 -15.26 5.34 -7.70
N LYS A 241 -14.54 4.56 -6.88
CA LYS A 241 -14.71 3.10 -6.71
C LYS A 241 -15.20 2.79 -5.31
N PRO A 242 -15.86 1.63 -5.09
CA PRO A 242 -16.19 1.16 -3.74
C PRO A 242 -14.96 1.16 -2.83
N LEU A 243 -15.16 1.52 -1.56
CA LEU A 243 -14.09 1.53 -0.55
C LEU A 243 -14.30 0.38 0.43
N PHE A 244 -13.21 -0.25 0.87
CA PHE A 244 -13.24 -1.30 1.87
C PHE A 244 -12.10 -1.10 2.89
N ILE A 245 -12.46 -0.81 4.14
CA ILE A 245 -11.49 -0.79 5.24
C ILE A 245 -11.25 -2.23 5.67
N VAL A 246 -10.06 -2.75 5.39
CA VAL A 246 -9.70 -4.15 5.68
C VAL A 246 -8.90 -4.28 6.96
N GLU A 247 -8.25 -3.20 7.39
CA GLU A 247 -7.55 -3.13 8.67
C GLU A 247 -7.81 -1.80 9.35
N ASN A 248 -8.09 -1.84 10.66
CA ASN A 248 -8.21 -0.66 11.51
C ASN A 248 -7.89 -1.03 12.95
N GLY A 249 -7.33 -0.11 13.71
CA GLY A 249 -7.01 -0.33 15.12
C GLY A 249 -6.11 0.75 15.71
N LEU A 250 -5.86 0.63 17.01
CA LEU A 250 -5.00 1.50 17.79
C LEU A 250 -4.05 0.66 18.65
N GLY A 251 -2.74 0.83 18.45
CA GLY A 251 -1.73 0.27 19.35
C GLY A 251 -1.74 0.97 20.69
N ALA A 252 -2.03 0.22 21.74
CA ALA A 252 -2.08 0.70 23.12
C ALA A 252 -1.74 -0.43 24.09
N VAL A 253 -1.46 -0.10 25.35
CA VAL A 253 -1.20 -1.10 26.39
C VAL A 253 -2.53 -1.56 26.96
N ASP A 254 -2.81 -2.86 26.87
CA ASP A 254 -4.00 -3.48 27.42
C ASP A 254 -3.67 -4.35 28.62
N TYR A 255 -4.52 -4.29 29.65
CA TYR A 255 -4.41 -5.10 30.86
C TYR A 255 -5.66 -5.98 30.99
N PRO A 256 -5.59 -7.27 30.58
CA PRO A 256 -6.72 -8.16 30.74
C PRO A 256 -6.99 -8.44 32.24
N ASP A 257 -8.26 -8.55 32.60
CA ASP A 257 -8.69 -8.97 33.92
C ASP A 257 -8.44 -10.50 34.14
N GLU A 258 -8.83 -11.03 35.30
CA GLU A 258 -8.66 -12.45 35.65
C GLU A 258 -9.40 -13.42 34.69
N LYS A 259 -10.36 -12.93 33.92
CA LYS A 259 -11.14 -13.68 32.91
C LYS A 259 -10.60 -13.48 31.48
N GLY A 260 -9.53 -12.69 31.31
CA GLY A 260 -8.98 -12.34 30.02
C GLY A 260 -9.76 -11.26 29.26
N TYR A 261 -10.67 -10.54 29.92
CA TYR A 261 -11.42 -9.43 29.34
C TYR A 261 -10.61 -8.13 29.46
N VAL A 262 -10.66 -7.32 28.39
CA VAL A 262 -10.10 -5.98 28.33
C VAL A 262 -11.23 -4.98 28.12
N GLU A 263 -11.37 -4.01 29.02
CA GLU A 263 -12.27 -2.88 28.85
C GLU A 263 -11.52 -1.78 28.09
N ASP A 264 -11.87 -1.58 26.82
CA ASP A 264 -11.15 -0.70 25.90
C ASP A 264 -12.00 0.47 25.37
N ASP A 265 -12.80 1.08 26.24
CA ASP A 265 -13.64 2.25 25.95
C ASP A 265 -12.88 3.40 25.27
N TYR A 266 -11.58 3.48 25.48
CA TYR A 266 -10.72 4.47 24.84
C TYR A 266 -10.52 4.25 23.32
N ARG A 267 -10.95 3.08 22.76
CA ARG A 267 -10.97 2.82 21.32
C ARG A 267 -12.34 3.11 20.69
N ILE A 268 -13.36 3.37 21.49
CA ILE A 268 -14.73 3.67 21.08
C ILE A 268 -14.93 5.21 21.02
#